data_53f2ea602ef59d166c926f4f6e978be8
#
_entry.id   53f2ea602ef59d166c926f4f6e978be8
#
_cell.length_a   1.000
_cell.length_b   1.000
_cell.length_c   1.000
_cell.angle_alpha   90.00
_cell.angle_beta   90.00
_cell.angle_gamma   90.00
#
_symmetry.space_group_name_H-M   'P 1'
#
loop_
_entity.id
_entity.type
_entity.pdbx_description
1 polymer ?
#
loop_
_entity_poly.entity_id
_entity_poly.type
_entity_poly.pdbx_seq_one_letter_code
_entity_poly.pdbx_strand_id
1 'polypeptide(L)'
;MLANGQAAVVKIALASMPDARIDRYAAPLLLGAMRVDVARIPLLNRVYEHMSLNHFYRRGLPGGFVPFVTRGVRASARNWFAAALDEQRNGRTTAAFVRLGGVSHLIADMSCPVHVHRVIHESDSFEWYVEAHHQELRALPVPAVPEFDRAEDVIESLASITKTFEPDRTRYSLGRLLCRAGLRRAVPRQVIAEQARTLLPLAGAHTAAMLRLFLRETRA
;
A
#
# COMPACT_ATOMS: atom_id res chain seq x y z
N MET A 1 -1.51 -3.31 5.09
CA MET A 1 -2.68 -2.50 5.58
C MET A 1 -3.92 -3.36 5.60
N LEU A 2 -4.84 -3.20 6.58
CA LEU A 2 -6.09 -3.98 6.70
C LEU A 2 -7.11 -3.65 5.58
N ALA A 3 -8.13 -4.51 5.42
CA ALA A 3 -9.01 -4.52 4.24
C ALA A 3 -9.78 -3.20 3.99
N ASN A 4 -10.38 -2.60 5.03
CA ASN A 4 -11.10 -1.33 4.86
C ASN A 4 -10.14 -0.16 4.55
N GLY A 5 -8.92 -0.19 5.11
CA GLY A 5 -7.87 0.77 4.79
C GLY A 5 -7.45 0.66 3.32
N GLN A 6 -7.23 -0.55 2.80
CA GLN A 6 -6.95 -0.79 1.38
C GLN A 6 -8.08 -0.27 0.47
N ALA A 7 -9.32 -0.60 0.83
CA ALA A 7 -10.49 -0.13 0.09
C ALA A 7 -10.63 1.40 0.13
N ALA A 8 -10.30 2.03 1.27
CA ALA A 8 -10.34 3.49 1.42
C ALA A 8 -9.36 4.18 0.47
N VAL A 9 -8.10 3.70 0.38
CA VAL A 9 -7.09 4.23 -0.55
C VAL A 9 -7.58 4.19 -2.00
N VAL A 10 -8.11 3.05 -2.44
CA VAL A 10 -8.67 2.92 -3.80
C VAL A 10 -9.84 3.88 -4.02
N LYS A 11 -10.76 3.99 -3.06
CA LYS A 11 -11.92 4.90 -3.18
C LYS A 11 -11.52 6.38 -3.19
N ILE A 12 -10.50 6.77 -2.41
CA ILE A 12 -9.92 8.12 -2.47
C ILE A 12 -9.35 8.39 -3.86
N ALA A 13 -8.58 7.44 -4.41
CA ALA A 13 -8.00 7.57 -5.73
C ALA A 13 -9.05 7.77 -6.82
N LEU A 14 -10.12 6.96 -6.81
CA LEU A 14 -11.22 7.07 -7.76
C LEU A 14 -11.94 8.43 -7.65
N ALA A 15 -12.20 8.89 -6.43
CA ALA A 15 -12.82 10.20 -6.21
C ALA A 15 -11.92 11.38 -6.66
N SER A 16 -10.59 11.23 -6.57
CA SER A 16 -9.61 12.25 -6.97
C SER A 16 -9.36 12.32 -8.47
N MET A 17 -9.83 11.30 -9.20
CA MET A 17 -9.61 11.18 -10.64
C MET A 17 -10.84 10.54 -11.30
N PRO A 18 -11.96 11.27 -11.39
CA PRO A 18 -13.15 10.75 -12.04
C PRO A 18 -12.88 10.50 -13.53
N ASP A 19 -12.91 9.22 -13.94
CA ASP A 19 -12.74 8.78 -15.32
C ASP A 19 -13.59 7.53 -15.54
N ALA A 20 -14.60 7.64 -16.40
CA ALA A 20 -15.56 6.57 -16.67
C ALA A 20 -14.90 5.24 -17.10
N ARG A 21 -13.69 5.29 -17.70
CA ARG A 21 -12.93 4.09 -18.09
C ARG A 21 -12.41 3.34 -16.86
N ILE A 22 -12.07 4.08 -15.77
CA ILE A 22 -11.58 3.50 -14.53
C ILE A 22 -12.76 3.10 -13.65
N ASP A 23 -13.79 3.96 -13.55
CA ASP A 23 -14.96 3.72 -12.71
C ASP A 23 -15.66 2.41 -13.03
N ARG A 24 -15.72 2.06 -14.34
CA ARG A 24 -16.24 0.76 -14.81
C ARG A 24 -15.49 -0.44 -14.22
N TYR A 25 -14.22 -0.29 -13.88
CA TYR A 25 -13.36 -1.34 -13.34
C TYR A 25 -13.02 -1.15 -11.85
N ALA A 26 -13.78 -0.34 -11.13
CA ALA A 26 -13.60 -0.11 -9.70
C ALA A 26 -13.64 -1.42 -8.88
N ALA A 27 -14.57 -2.33 -9.19
CA ALA A 27 -14.67 -3.61 -8.50
C ALA A 27 -13.47 -4.53 -8.74
N PRO A 28 -12.99 -4.76 -9.98
CA PRO A 28 -11.71 -5.46 -10.24
C PRO A 28 -10.51 -4.82 -9.52
N LEU A 29 -10.41 -3.50 -9.51
CA LEU A 29 -9.34 -2.77 -8.82
C LEU A 29 -9.36 -3.03 -7.30
N LEU A 30 -10.53 -2.91 -6.68
CA LEU A 30 -10.73 -3.23 -5.26
C LEU A 30 -10.40 -4.70 -4.96
N LEU A 31 -10.89 -5.63 -5.78
CA LEU A 31 -10.58 -7.05 -5.63
C LEU A 31 -9.08 -7.30 -5.66
N GLY A 32 -8.37 -6.67 -6.59
CA GLY A 32 -6.91 -6.77 -6.69
C GLY A 32 -6.20 -6.25 -5.46
N ALA A 33 -6.61 -5.09 -4.93
CA ALA A 33 -6.03 -4.50 -3.73
C ALA A 33 -6.22 -5.39 -2.48
N MET A 34 -7.36 -6.05 -2.35
CA MET A 34 -7.68 -6.87 -1.18
C MET A 34 -7.11 -8.30 -1.23
N ARG A 35 -6.71 -8.80 -2.41
CA ARG A 35 -6.26 -10.20 -2.58
C ARG A 35 -4.79 -10.43 -2.31
N VAL A 36 -3.98 -9.39 -2.21
CA VAL A 36 -2.52 -9.51 -2.15
C VAL A 36 -2.05 -10.21 -0.86
N ASP A 37 -2.69 -9.95 0.26
CA ASP A 37 -2.33 -10.54 1.56
C ASP A 37 -2.83 -11.97 1.75
N VAL A 38 -3.62 -12.46 0.80
CA VAL A 38 -4.14 -13.82 0.83
C VAL A 38 -3.17 -14.75 0.10
N ALA A 39 -2.08 -15.15 0.75
CA ALA A 39 -1.16 -16.14 0.21
C ALA A 39 -1.69 -17.55 0.51
N ARG A 40 -1.98 -18.33 -0.54
CA ARG A 40 -2.20 -19.77 -0.39
C ARG A 40 -0.86 -20.50 -0.50
N ILE A 41 -0.45 -21.13 0.57
CA ILE A 41 0.67 -22.08 0.53
C ILE A 41 0.07 -23.46 0.22
N PRO A 42 0.30 -24.03 -0.99
CA PRO A 42 -0.39 -25.23 -1.44
C PRO A 42 -0.22 -26.43 -0.52
N LEU A 43 0.95 -26.60 0.09
CA LEU A 43 1.29 -27.72 0.97
C LEU A 43 0.62 -27.67 2.35
N LEU A 44 0.19 -26.51 2.82
CA LEU A 44 -0.34 -26.34 4.19
C LEU A 44 -1.83 -26.03 4.20
N ASN A 45 -2.45 -25.84 3.04
CA ASN A 45 -3.88 -25.49 2.88
C ASN A 45 -4.34 -24.34 3.80
N ARG A 46 -3.42 -23.48 4.22
CA ARG A 46 -3.64 -22.34 5.09
C ARG A 46 -3.53 -21.03 4.31
N VAL A 47 -4.43 -20.12 4.58
CA VAL A 47 -4.36 -18.73 4.14
C VAL A 47 -3.54 -17.98 5.17
N TYR A 48 -2.37 -17.47 4.78
CA TYR A 48 -1.57 -16.60 5.62
C TYR A 48 -1.79 -15.16 5.18
N GLU A 49 -2.46 -14.40 6.02
CA GLU A 49 -2.55 -12.95 5.88
C GLU A 49 -1.22 -12.34 6.33
N HIS A 50 -0.76 -11.30 5.67
CA HIS A 50 0.40 -10.47 6.03
C HIS A 50 1.80 -11.13 6.00
N MET A 51 1.98 -12.28 5.37
CA MET A 51 3.31 -12.92 5.28
C MET A 51 4.11 -12.58 4.02
N SER A 52 3.70 -11.59 3.24
CA SER A 52 4.43 -11.24 2.04
C SER A 52 5.68 -10.40 2.35
N LEU A 53 6.84 -11.04 2.38
CA LEU A 53 8.15 -10.40 2.57
C LEU A 53 8.50 -9.39 1.46
N ASN A 54 7.66 -9.29 0.43
CA ASN A 54 7.81 -8.39 -0.72
C ASN A 54 7.25 -6.97 -0.50
N HIS A 55 6.53 -6.73 0.63
CA HIS A 55 5.87 -5.46 0.94
C HIS A 55 6.79 -4.45 1.63
N PHE A 56 8.02 -4.84 1.98
CA PHE A 56 8.93 -3.96 2.69
C PHE A 56 9.74 -3.08 1.74
N TYR A 57 9.83 -1.80 2.12
CA TYR A 57 10.62 -0.82 1.42
C TYR A 57 12.09 -0.86 1.84
N ARG A 58 13.00 -0.76 0.84
CA ARG A 58 14.42 -0.56 1.07
C ARG A 58 14.97 0.47 0.08
N ARG A 59 15.63 1.49 0.60
CA ARG A 59 16.31 2.49 -0.21
C ARG A 59 17.72 2.01 -0.55
N GLY A 60 18.10 2.16 -1.82
CA GLY A 60 19.51 1.99 -2.27
C GLY A 60 20.02 0.56 -2.42
N LEU A 61 19.33 -0.45 -1.89
CA LEU A 61 19.74 -1.86 -2.02
C LEU A 61 18.63 -2.69 -2.67
N PRO A 62 18.95 -3.67 -3.51
CA PRO A 62 17.96 -4.59 -4.04
C PRO A 62 17.43 -5.52 -2.94
N GLY A 63 16.14 -5.86 -3.05
CA GLY A 63 15.45 -6.76 -2.14
C GLY A 63 14.42 -6.09 -1.24
N GLY A 64 13.64 -6.93 -0.56
CA GLY A 64 12.61 -6.55 0.40
C GLY A 64 13.09 -6.68 1.84
N PHE A 65 12.41 -7.51 2.64
CA PHE A 65 12.77 -7.74 4.03
C PHE A 65 14.18 -8.33 4.18
N VAL A 66 14.49 -9.37 3.40
CA VAL A 66 15.83 -9.96 3.34
C VAL A 66 16.55 -9.42 2.09
N PRO A 67 17.70 -8.73 2.24
CA PRO A 67 18.46 -8.21 1.11
C PRO A 67 18.81 -9.31 0.13
N PHE A 68 18.77 -9.02 -1.18
CA PHE A 68 19.10 -9.92 -2.28
C PHE A 68 18.27 -11.22 -2.40
N VAL A 69 17.53 -11.61 -1.35
CA VAL A 69 16.76 -12.86 -1.31
C VAL A 69 15.28 -12.61 -1.62
N THR A 70 14.67 -11.60 -0.98
CA THR A 70 13.26 -11.27 -1.21
C THR A 70 13.12 -10.11 -2.17
N ARG A 71 12.08 -10.15 -3.04
CA ARG A 71 11.79 -9.04 -3.94
C ARG A 71 11.34 -7.82 -3.12
N GLY A 72 11.88 -6.64 -3.41
CA GLY A 72 11.43 -5.40 -2.77
C GLY A 72 10.15 -4.85 -3.41
N VAL A 73 9.43 -4.02 -2.66
CA VAL A 73 8.15 -3.40 -3.07
C VAL A 73 8.25 -2.64 -4.41
N ARG A 74 9.34 -1.93 -4.67
CA ARG A 74 9.58 -1.22 -5.94
C ARG A 74 9.59 -2.17 -7.14
N ALA A 75 10.34 -3.27 -7.05
CA ALA A 75 10.40 -4.27 -8.11
C ALA A 75 9.06 -4.99 -8.29
N SER A 76 8.31 -5.21 -7.21
CA SER A 76 6.97 -5.79 -7.26
C SER A 76 6.00 -4.85 -7.96
N ALA A 77 6.00 -3.56 -7.62
CA ALA A 77 5.15 -2.55 -8.26
C ALA A 77 5.44 -2.44 -9.76
N ARG A 78 6.72 -2.33 -10.15
CA ARG A 78 7.12 -2.32 -11.56
C ARG A 78 6.62 -3.55 -12.31
N ASN A 79 6.83 -4.75 -11.76
CA ASN A 79 6.45 -6.00 -12.43
C ASN A 79 4.93 -6.16 -12.55
N TRP A 80 4.18 -5.79 -11.51
CA TRP A 80 2.72 -5.88 -11.55
C TRP A 80 2.12 -4.81 -12.46
N PHE A 81 2.70 -3.62 -12.51
CA PHE A 81 2.30 -2.57 -13.45
C PHE A 81 2.57 -2.99 -14.90
N ALA A 82 3.76 -3.51 -15.20
CA ALA A 82 4.08 -4.05 -16.52
C ALA A 82 3.11 -5.18 -16.92
N ALA A 83 2.81 -6.11 -16.00
CA ALA A 83 1.83 -7.16 -16.25
C ALA A 83 0.42 -6.58 -16.49
N ALA A 84 0.04 -5.47 -15.83
CA ALA A 84 -1.24 -4.81 -16.12
C ALA A 84 -1.28 -4.21 -17.52
N LEU A 85 -0.20 -3.61 -17.99
CA LEU A 85 -0.08 -3.11 -19.35
C LEU A 85 -0.19 -4.24 -20.38
N ASP A 86 0.46 -5.37 -20.13
CA ASP A 86 0.39 -6.54 -21.01
C ASP A 86 -1.02 -7.16 -21.05
N GLU A 87 -1.71 -7.26 -19.91
CA GLU A 87 -3.12 -7.69 -19.86
C GLU A 87 -4.00 -6.74 -20.69
N GLN A 88 -3.78 -5.43 -20.57
CA GLN A 88 -4.54 -4.43 -21.34
C GLN A 88 -4.29 -4.53 -22.84
N ARG A 89 -3.04 -4.68 -23.28
CA ARG A 89 -2.67 -4.85 -24.70
C ARG A 89 -3.29 -6.10 -25.30
N ASN A 90 -3.49 -7.14 -24.49
CA ASN A 90 -4.14 -8.39 -24.90
C ASN A 90 -5.69 -8.35 -24.76
N GLY A 91 -6.29 -7.18 -24.56
CA GLY A 91 -7.74 -7.00 -24.42
C GLY A 91 -8.34 -7.53 -23.11
N ARG A 92 -7.51 -7.98 -22.16
CA ARG A 92 -7.95 -8.53 -20.87
C ARG A 92 -8.06 -7.43 -19.81
N THR A 93 -8.87 -6.40 -20.06
CA THR A 93 -8.96 -5.18 -19.25
C THR A 93 -9.31 -5.48 -17.77
N THR A 94 -10.24 -6.39 -17.51
CA THR A 94 -10.57 -6.79 -16.12
C THR A 94 -9.34 -7.33 -15.38
N ALA A 95 -8.54 -8.17 -16.02
CA ALA A 95 -7.30 -8.71 -15.44
C ALA A 95 -6.27 -7.61 -15.20
N ALA A 96 -6.15 -6.64 -16.14
CA ALA A 96 -5.29 -5.48 -15.98
C ALA A 96 -5.64 -4.70 -14.70
N PHE A 97 -6.93 -4.42 -14.47
CA PHE A 97 -7.35 -3.69 -13.27
C PHE A 97 -7.18 -4.50 -11.97
N VAL A 98 -7.29 -5.82 -12.01
CA VAL A 98 -6.92 -6.66 -10.85
C VAL A 98 -5.41 -6.53 -10.56
N ARG A 99 -4.54 -6.49 -11.58
CA ARG A 99 -3.10 -6.26 -11.40
C ARG A 99 -2.80 -4.88 -10.83
N LEU A 100 -3.47 -3.83 -11.33
CA LEU A 100 -3.38 -2.47 -10.79
C LEU A 100 -3.85 -2.39 -9.34
N GLY A 101 -4.87 -3.14 -8.97
CA GLY A 101 -5.28 -3.30 -7.58
C GLY A 101 -4.14 -3.81 -6.69
N GLY A 102 -3.36 -4.78 -7.17
CA GLY A 102 -2.15 -5.22 -6.49
C GLY A 102 -1.11 -4.10 -6.31
N VAL A 103 -0.90 -3.26 -7.34
CA VAL A 103 -0.02 -2.09 -7.20
C VAL A 103 -0.59 -1.08 -6.18
N SER A 104 -1.92 -0.84 -6.19
CA SER A 104 -2.59 0.00 -5.19
C SER A 104 -2.37 -0.51 -3.76
N HIS A 105 -2.39 -1.82 -3.57
CA HIS A 105 -2.09 -2.45 -2.29
C HIS A 105 -0.67 -2.09 -1.81
N LEU A 106 0.33 -2.22 -2.68
CA LEU A 106 1.70 -1.85 -2.35
C LEU A 106 1.84 -0.35 -2.03
N ILE A 107 1.11 0.52 -2.73
CA ILE A 107 1.07 1.96 -2.42
C ILE A 107 0.44 2.19 -1.04
N ALA A 108 -0.66 1.52 -0.73
CA ALA A 108 -1.30 1.63 0.58
C ALA A 108 -0.38 1.17 1.72
N ASP A 109 0.41 0.10 1.52
CA ASP A 109 1.41 -0.35 2.49
C ASP A 109 2.53 0.66 2.68
N MET A 110 2.90 1.41 1.62
CA MET A 110 3.91 2.48 1.75
C MET A 110 3.41 3.68 2.54
N SER A 111 2.12 3.83 2.78
CA SER A 111 1.60 4.82 3.74
C SER A 111 1.65 4.36 5.20
N CYS A 112 1.99 3.10 5.45
CA CYS A 112 2.09 2.55 6.79
C CYS A 112 3.56 2.64 7.29
N PRO A 113 3.86 3.39 8.37
CA PRO A 113 5.23 3.58 8.83
C PRO A 113 6.00 2.29 9.11
N VAL A 114 5.34 1.23 9.60
CA VAL A 114 6.01 -0.04 9.92
C VAL A 114 6.57 -0.73 8.67
N HIS A 115 5.90 -0.62 7.50
CA HIS A 115 6.37 -1.21 6.24
C HIS A 115 7.63 -0.51 5.73
N VAL A 116 7.67 0.82 5.78
CA VAL A 116 8.82 1.60 5.30
C VAL A 116 10.01 1.54 6.27
N HIS A 117 9.76 1.33 7.55
CA HIS A 117 10.79 1.10 8.56
C HIS A 117 11.16 -0.38 8.75
N ARG A 118 10.55 -1.28 7.99
CA ARG A 118 10.77 -2.73 8.04
C ARG A 118 10.59 -3.32 9.43
N VAL A 119 9.55 -2.89 10.11
CA VAL A 119 9.14 -3.46 11.38
C VAL A 119 8.25 -4.65 11.09
N ILE A 120 8.66 -5.86 11.52
CA ILE A 120 7.81 -7.04 11.42
C ILE A 120 6.61 -6.84 12.35
N HIS A 121 5.40 -7.07 11.90
CA HIS A 121 4.16 -6.90 12.64
C HIS A 121 3.07 -7.84 12.08
N GLU A 122 2.11 -8.20 12.90
CA GLU A 122 0.88 -8.87 12.43
C GLU A 122 -0.14 -7.83 11.97
N SER A 123 -0.29 -6.78 12.76
CA SER A 123 -1.00 -5.54 12.47
C SER A 123 -0.55 -4.52 13.49
N ASP A 124 -0.35 -3.28 13.10
CA ASP A 124 0.12 -2.22 13.98
C ASP A 124 -0.99 -1.25 14.41
N SER A 125 -0.64 -0.28 15.24
CA SER A 125 -1.61 0.69 15.74
C SER A 125 -2.11 1.63 14.64
N PHE A 126 -1.30 1.94 13.63
CA PHE A 126 -1.70 2.74 12.47
C PHE A 126 -2.72 1.98 11.62
N GLU A 127 -2.48 0.71 11.29
CA GLU A 127 -3.40 -0.11 10.52
C GLU A 127 -4.76 -0.28 11.20
N TRP A 128 -4.73 -0.55 12.52
CA TRP A 128 -5.97 -0.62 13.32
C TRP A 128 -6.71 0.71 13.39
N TYR A 129 -5.99 1.83 13.49
CA TYR A 129 -6.61 3.14 13.49
C TYR A 129 -7.28 3.44 12.14
N VAL A 130 -6.58 3.19 11.05
CA VAL A 130 -7.11 3.37 9.68
C VAL A 130 -8.33 2.46 9.46
N GLU A 131 -8.27 1.20 9.90
CA GLU A 131 -9.38 0.25 9.77
C GLU A 131 -10.64 0.75 10.51
N ALA A 132 -10.48 1.27 11.72
CA ALA A 132 -11.59 1.77 12.53
C ALA A 132 -12.17 3.11 12.02
N HIS A 133 -11.34 3.97 11.41
CA HIS A 133 -11.70 5.34 11.03
C HIS A 133 -11.70 5.58 9.51
N HIS A 134 -11.70 4.52 8.70
CA HIS A 134 -11.55 4.60 7.24
C HIS A 134 -12.58 5.50 6.55
N GLN A 135 -13.80 5.60 7.09
CA GLN A 135 -14.87 6.46 6.52
C GLN A 135 -14.55 7.95 6.73
N GLU A 136 -14.14 8.33 7.94
CA GLU A 136 -13.76 9.71 8.27
C GLU A 136 -12.50 10.11 7.48
N LEU A 137 -11.49 9.24 7.46
CA LEU A 137 -10.23 9.49 6.74
C LEU A 137 -10.44 9.64 5.23
N ARG A 138 -11.39 8.91 4.65
CA ARG A 138 -11.75 9.02 3.23
C ARG A 138 -12.39 10.35 2.88
N ALA A 139 -13.05 11.01 3.82
CA ALA A 139 -13.70 12.31 3.62
C ALA A 139 -12.72 13.49 3.72
N LEU A 140 -11.47 13.26 4.08
CA LEU A 140 -10.46 14.32 4.19
C LEU A 140 -10.08 14.87 2.81
N PRO A 141 -9.64 16.15 2.76
CA PRO A 141 -9.09 16.74 1.54
C PRO A 141 -7.91 15.91 1.00
N VAL A 142 -7.93 15.63 -0.29
CA VAL A 142 -6.86 14.91 -0.96
C VAL A 142 -5.87 15.92 -1.54
N PRO A 143 -4.56 15.75 -1.33
CA PRO A 143 -3.56 16.62 -1.93
C PRO A 143 -3.59 16.50 -3.47
N ALA A 144 -2.96 17.47 -4.14
CA ALA A 144 -2.80 17.42 -5.60
C ALA A 144 -2.18 16.09 -6.02
N VAL A 145 -2.77 15.48 -7.05
CA VAL A 145 -2.30 14.20 -7.59
C VAL A 145 -0.97 14.44 -8.32
N PRO A 146 0.14 13.87 -7.84
CA PRO A 146 1.44 14.04 -8.47
C PRO A 146 1.53 13.36 -9.83
N GLU A 147 2.54 13.72 -10.61
CA GLU A 147 2.85 13.05 -11.88
C GLU A 147 4.11 12.22 -11.75
N PHE A 148 4.10 11.04 -12.38
CA PHE A 148 5.23 10.11 -12.42
C PHE A 148 5.36 9.50 -13.81
N ASP A 149 6.59 9.09 -14.15
CA ASP A 149 6.87 8.39 -15.40
C ASP A 149 7.02 6.87 -15.21
N ARG A 150 7.16 6.42 -13.95
CA ARG A 150 7.38 5.01 -13.63
C ARG A 150 6.63 4.62 -12.37
N ALA A 151 6.10 3.39 -12.35
CA ALA A 151 5.34 2.87 -11.20
C ALA A 151 6.19 2.77 -9.92
N GLU A 152 7.48 2.46 -10.04
CA GLU A 152 8.39 2.42 -8.89
C GLU A 152 8.67 3.79 -8.27
N ASP A 153 8.53 4.88 -9.02
CA ASP A 153 8.72 6.23 -8.51
C ASP A 153 7.53 6.69 -7.66
N VAL A 154 6.32 6.18 -7.96
CA VAL A 154 5.15 6.34 -7.09
C VAL A 154 5.41 5.75 -5.70
N ILE A 155 5.96 4.53 -5.66
CA ILE A 155 6.34 3.84 -4.41
C ILE A 155 7.41 4.61 -3.65
N GLU A 156 8.47 5.04 -4.35
CA GLU A 156 9.62 5.75 -3.76
C GLU A 156 9.20 7.08 -3.14
N SER A 157 8.36 7.83 -3.86
CA SER A 157 7.85 9.13 -3.41
C SER A 157 7.08 8.99 -2.09
N LEU A 158 6.07 8.13 -2.04
CA LEU A 158 5.26 7.94 -0.83
C LEU A 158 6.09 7.37 0.32
N ALA A 159 6.92 6.35 0.05
CA ALA A 159 7.77 5.75 1.07
C ALA A 159 8.75 6.75 1.69
N SER A 160 9.29 7.68 0.89
CA SER A 160 10.19 8.74 1.37
C SER A 160 9.49 9.70 2.32
N ILE A 161 8.24 10.07 2.04
CA ILE A 161 7.42 10.89 2.93
C ILE A 161 7.09 10.08 4.21
N THR A 162 6.59 8.87 4.06
CA THR A 162 6.18 8.04 5.21
C THR A 162 7.34 7.74 6.15
N LYS A 163 8.55 7.67 5.62
CA LYS A 163 9.75 7.41 6.43
C LYS A 163 10.06 8.52 7.44
N THR A 164 9.51 9.71 7.28
CA THR A 164 9.65 10.79 8.27
C THR A 164 8.77 10.59 9.50
N PHE A 165 7.83 9.66 9.46
CA PHE A 165 6.92 9.33 10.56
C PHE A 165 7.43 8.17 11.38
N GLU A 166 7.23 8.24 12.70
CA GLU A 166 7.68 7.21 13.62
C GLU A 166 6.78 5.97 13.54
N PRO A 167 7.35 4.74 13.38
CA PRO A 167 6.58 3.50 13.40
C PRO A 167 6.26 3.05 14.81
N ASP A 168 5.05 2.55 15.07
CA ASP A 168 4.74 1.89 16.32
C ASP A 168 5.41 0.50 16.37
N ARG A 169 6.38 0.36 17.27
CA ARG A 169 7.15 -0.86 17.46
C ARG A 169 6.68 -1.70 18.66
N THR A 170 5.53 -1.37 19.26
CA THR A 170 5.08 -1.94 20.52
C THR A 170 4.16 -3.15 20.38
N ARG A 171 3.58 -3.36 19.21
CA ARG A 171 2.66 -4.48 18.90
C ARG A 171 3.36 -5.83 18.75
N TYR A 172 4.65 -5.84 18.76
CA TYR A 172 5.51 -7.01 18.69
C TYR A 172 5.69 -7.64 20.08
N SER A 173 5.82 -8.95 20.19
CA SER A 173 6.03 -9.60 21.48
C SER A 173 7.26 -9.06 22.22
N LEU A 174 8.38 -8.87 21.51
CA LEU A 174 9.57 -8.21 22.04
C LEU A 174 9.33 -6.72 22.31
N GLY A 175 8.64 -6.02 21.43
CA GLY A 175 8.29 -4.60 21.60
C GLY A 175 7.39 -4.38 22.81
N ARG A 176 6.41 -5.26 23.04
CA ARG A 176 5.58 -5.24 24.25
C ARG A 176 6.39 -5.48 25.53
N LEU A 177 7.32 -6.41 25.49
CA LEU A 177 8.22 -6.67 26.63
C LEU A 177 9.08 -5.44 26.94
N LEU A 178 9.67 -4.83 25.94
CA LEU A 178 10.48 -3.60 26.08
C LEU A 178 9.63 -2.42 26.58
N CYS A 179 8.37 -2.31 26.17
CA CYS A 179 7.44 -1.32 26.70
C CYS A 179 7.14 -1.56 28.19
N ARG A 180 6.85 -2.80 28.56
CA ARG A 180 6.62 -3.17 29.98
C ARG A 180 7.84 -2.93 30.86
N ALA A 181 9.02 -3.09 30.31
CA ALA A 181 10.29 -2.79 30.98
C ALA A 181 10.64 -1.29 31.00
N GLY A 182 9.79 -0.41 30.45
CA GLY A 182 10.07 1.04 30.37
C GLY A 182 11.15 1.43 29.38
N LEU A 183 11.68 0.47 28.61
CA LEU A 183 12.77 0.67 27.63
C LEU A 183 12.27 1.19 26.28
N ARG A 184 10.96 1.17 26.04
CA ARG A 184 10.34 1.67 24.83
C ARG A 184 8.97 2.29 25.13
N ARG A 185 8.61 3.37 24.46
CA ARG A 185 7.29 3.99 24.55
C ARG A 185 6.44 3.63 23.36
N ALA A 186 5.13 3.45 23.59
CA ALA A 186 4.15 3.35 22.52
C ALA A 186 3.97 4.72 21.86
N VAL A 187 3.73 4.73 20.56
CA VAL A 187 3.34 5.95 19.84
C VAL A 187 1.97 6.38 20.37
N PRO A 188 1.79 7.64 20.82
CA PRO A 188 0.51 8.12 21.32
C PRO A 188 -0.59 8.01 20.27
N ARG A 189 -1.81 7.65 20.67
CA ARG A 189 -2.96 7.52 19.74
C ARG A 189 -3.21 8.78 18.91
N GLN A 190 -3.00 9.95 19.50
CA GLN A 190 -3.15 11.22 18.80
C GLN A 190 -2.14 11.35 17.66
N VAL A 191 -0.87 10.96 17.88
CA VAL A 191 0.17 10.97 16.83
C VAL A 191 -0.20 9.99 15.71
N ILE A 192 -0.71 8.79 16.06
CA ILE A 192 -1.19 7.81 15.07
C ILE A 192 -2.35 8.39 14.25
N ALA A 193 -3.27 9.10 14.90
CA ALA A 193 -4.38 9.77 14.23
C ALA A 193 -3.90 10.83 13.22
N GLU A 194 -2.93 11.65 13.60
CA GLU A 194 -2.31 12.66 12.75
C GLU A 194 -1.57 12.04 11.57
N GLN A 195 -0.81 10.97 11.82
CA GLN A 195 -0.16 10.18 10.76
C GLN A 195 -1.19 9.66 9.75
N ALA A 196 -2.29 9.06 10.23
CA ALA A 196 -3.33 8.49 9.37
C ALA A 196 -4.04 9.56 8.54
N ARG A 197 -4.35 10.73 9.14
CA ARG A 197 -4.95 11.87 8.46
C ARG A 197 -4.05 12.45 7.36
N THR A 198 -2.74 12.34 7.50
CA THR A 198 -1.77 12.80 6.50
C THR A 198 -1.53 11.74 5.43
N LEU A 199 -1.26 10.51 5.85
CA LEU A 199 -0.72 9.48 4.99
C LEU A 199 -1.78 8.78 4.14
N LEU A 200 -3.02 8.62 4.64
CA LEU A 200 -4.06 7.93 3.86
C LEU A 200 -4.53 8.74 2.63
N PRO A 201 -4.81 10.07 2.73
CA PRO A 201 -5.08 10.89 1.54
C PRO A 201 -3.92 10.93 0.55
N LEU A 202 -2.67 10.96 1.04
CA LEU A 202 -1.47 10.87 0.19
C LEU A 202 -1.40 9.55 -0.56
N ALA A 203 -1.69 8.42 0.09
CA ALA A 203 -1.75 7.11 -0.57
C ALA A 203 -2.83 7.09 -1.67
N GLY A 204 -3.97 7.71 -1.42
CA GLY A 204 -5.03 7.89 -2.42
C GLY A 204 -4.55 8.71 -3.63
N ALA A 205 -3.89 9.85 -3.40
CA ALA A 205 -3.33 10.68 -4.46
C ALA A 205 -2.25 9.94 -5.28
N HIS A 206 -1.37 9.17 -4.63
CA HIS A 206 -0.35 8.36 -5.31
C HIS A 206 -0.99 7.19 -6.10
N THR A 207 -2.05 6.59 -5.59
CA THR A 207 -2.82 5.58 -6.33
C THR A 207 -3.49 6.19 -7.55
N ALA A 208 -4.06 7.40 -7.45
CA ALA A 208 -4.60 8.13 -8.60
C ALA A 208 -3.51 8.45 -9.63
N ALA A 209 -2.31 8.84 -9.19
CA ALA A 209 -1.16 9.07 -10.06
C ALA A 209 -0.75 7.81 -10.84
N MET A 210 -0.73 6.65 -10.17
CA MET A 210 -0.47 5.35 -10.81
C MET A 210 -1.55 5.02 -11.84
N LEU A 211 -2.81 5.28 -11.57
CA LEU A 211 -3.90 5.06 -12.53
C LEU A 211 -3.80 6.01 -13.74
N ARG A 212 -3.42 7.29 -13.53
CA ARG A 212 -3.13 8.22 -14.63
C ARG A 212 -1.97 7.74 -15.51
N LEU A 213 -0.89 7.27 -14.88
CA LEU A 213 0.24 6.68 -15.60
C LEU A 213 -0.23 5.52 -16.48
N PHE A 214 -1.03 4.59 -15.95
CA PHE A 214 -1.58 3.47 -16.71
C PHE A 214 -2.43 3.93 -17.90
N LEU A 215 -3.31 4.92 -17.72
CA LEU A 215 -4.12 5.46 -18.80
C LEU A 215 -3.28 6.15 -19.89
N ARG A 216 -2.19 6.81 -19.50
CA ARG A 216 -1.25 7.42 -20.45
C ARG A 216 -0.54 6.35 -21.29
N GLU A 217 0.01 5.33 -20.65
CA GLU A 217 0.73 4.23 -21.32
C GLU A 217 -0.16 3.32 -22.18
N THR A 218 -1.48 3.34 -21.95
CA THR A 218 -2.44 2.55 -22.75
C THR A 218 -3.08 3.34 -23.88
N ARG A 219 -2.79 4.65 -24.04
CA ARG A 219 -3.21 5.48 -25.15
C ARG A 219 -2.17 5.54 -26.28
N ALA A 220 -0.92 5.22 -25.93
CA ALA A 220 0.19 5.17 -26.90
C ALA A 220 0.22 3.81 -27.60
#